data_0937df9c69efc75200d08f2a1e4842de
#
_entry.id   0937df9c69efc75200d08f2a1e4842de
#
_cell.length_a   1.000
_cell.length_b   1.000
_cell.length_c   1.000
_cell.angle_alpha   90.00
_cell.angle_beta   90.00
_cell.angle_gamma   90.00
#
_symmetry.space_group_name_H-M   'P 1'
#
loop_
_entity.id
_entity.type
_entity.pdbx_description
1 polymer ?
#
loop_
_entity_poly.entity_id
_entity_poly.type
_entity_poly.pdbx_seq_one_letter_code
_entity_poly.pdbx_strand_id
1 'polypeptide(L)'
;MNKYVLYGYGESVASNQVRLALSEKNISYEYNLVRLESKGDHLRDDYKKLNPKTLVPTLTVNGNPICESIDIMKYIDNENSNHDIKLFPDESESFTDLVDFLFLDD
;
A
#
# COMPACT_ATOMS: atom_id res chain seq x y z
N MET A 1 -9.42 -2.68 17.35
CA MET A 1 -8.16 -2.25 16.75
C MET A 1 -7.92 -3.04 15.46
N ASN A 2 -7.54 -2.35 14.39
CA ASN A 2 -7.36 -3.02 13.11
C ASN A 2 -6.00 -3.69 13.03
N LYS A 3 -5.99 -4.84 12.38
CA LYS A 3 -4.74 -5.54 12.09
C LYS A 3 -4.38 -5.30 10.63
N TYR A 4 -3.19 -4.71 10.44
CA TYR A 4 -2.70 -4.37 9.11
C TYR A 4 -1.55 -5.30 8.73
N VAL A 5 -1.65 -5.89 7.55
CA VAL A 5 -0.55 -6.71 6.99
C VAL A 5 -0.25 -6.17 5.60
N LEU A 6 0.98 -5.75 5.40
CA LEU A 6 1.43 -5.26 4.10
C LEU A 6 2.26 -6.35 3.42
N TYR A 7 1.87 -6.67 2.21
CA TYR A 7 2.61 -7.59 1.36
C TYR A 7 3.36 -6.75 0.33
N GLY A 8 4.67 -6.82 0.35
CA GLY A 8 5.45 -5.95 -0.52
C GLY A 8 6.80 -6.53 -0.88
N TYR A 9 7.55 -5.78 -1.66
CA TYR A 9 8.86 -6.17 -2.12
C TYR A 9 9.78 -4.95 -2.06
N GLY A 10 10.98 -5.15 -1.50
CA GLY A 10 11.87 -4.03 -1.20
C GLY A 10 12.28 -3.19 -2.40
N GLU A 11 12.31 -3.77 -3.59
CA GLU A 11 12.67 -3.02 -4.80
C GLU A 11 11.47 -2.43 -5.51
N SER A 12 10.27 -2.61 -4.96
CA SER A 12 9.06 -2.05 -5.54
C SER A 12 8.85 -0.63 -5.03
N VAL A 13 8.83 0.33 -5.94
CA VAL A 13 8.58 1.72 -5.58
C VAL A 13 7.22 1.86 -4.90
N ALA A 14 6.19 1.21 -5.47
CA ALA A 14 4.85 1.29 -4.92
C ALA A 14 4.77 0.70 -3.52
N SER A 15 5.45 -0.43 -3.28
CA SER A 15 5.48 -1.02 -1.93
C SER A 15 6.11 -0.06 -0.93
N ASN A 16 7.20 0.60 -1.32
CA ASN A 16 7.90 1.51 -0.44
C ASN A 16 7.09 2.77 -0.16
N GLN A 17 6.32 3.23 -1.14
CA GLN A 17 5.43 4.37 -0.93
C GLN A 17 4.38 4.05 0.14
N VAL A 18 3.83 2.85 0.10
CA VAL A 18 2.85 2.44 1.10
C VAL A 18 3.50 2.32 2.48
N ARG A 19 4.72 1.77 2.54
CA ARG A 19 5.43 1.67 3.81
C ARG A 19 5.66 3.05 4.42
N LEU A 20 6.05 4.00 3.58
CA LEU A 20 6.25 5.37 4.06
C LEU A 20 4.95 5.96 4.57
N ALA A 21 3.86 5.75 3.84
CA ALA A 21 2.55 6.26 4.25
C ALA A 21 2.14 5.70 5.60
N LEU A 22 2.32 4.40 5.82
CA LEU A 22 2.00 3.79 7.10
C LEU A 22 2.83 4.39 8.24
N SER A 23 4.12 4.62 7.97
CA SER A 23 5.01 5.25 8.95
C SER A 23 4.57 6.67 9.28
N GLU A 24 4.24 7.45 8.27
CA GLU A 24 3.84 8.84 8.47
C GLU A 24 2.58 8.94 9.32
N LYS A 25 1.71 7.95 9.20
CA LYS A 25 0.45 7.92 9.97
C LYS A 25 0.59 7.20 11.29
N ASN A 26 1.79 6.73 11.63
CA ASN A 26 2.03 5.98 12.86
C ASN A 26 1.17 4.73 12.98
N ILE A 27 0.96 4.05 11.86
CA ILE A 27 0.19 2.82 11.84
C ILE A 27 1.15 1.64 11.95
N SER A 28 0.93 0.79 12.95
CA SER A 28 1.70 -0.44 13.10
C SER A 28 1.17 -1.49 12.15
N TYR A 29 2.07 -2.23 11.53
CA TYR A 29 1.67 -3.25 10.58
C TYR A 29 2.68 -4.38 10.56
N GLU A 30 2.22 -5.54 10.13
CA GLU A 30 3.09 -6.67 9.86
C GLU A 30 3.51 -6.61 8.39
N TYR A 31 4.78 -6.90 8.12
CA TYR A 31 5.29 -6.83 6.75
C TYR A 31 5.63 -8.24 6.27
N ASN A 32 5.02 -8.65 5.17
CA ASN A 32 5.31 -9.93 4.54
C ASN A 32 5.97 -9.70 3.20
N LEU A 33 7.17 -10.24 3.04
CA LEU A 33 7.92 -10.10 1.81
C LEU A 33 7.35 -11.00 0.73
N VAL A 34 7.07 -10.42 -0.44
CA VAL A 34 6.63 -11.15 -1.62
C VAL A 34 7.73 -11.00 -2.65
N ARG A 35 8.56 -12.02 -2.78
CA ARG A 35 9.71 -11.95 -3.68
C ARG A 35 9.24 -12.16 -5.11
N LEU A 36 9.73 -11.30 -5.99
CA LEU A 36 9.34 -11.31 -7.39
C LEU A 36 10.39 -12.03 -8.24
N GLU A 37 10.22 -11.99 -9.52
CA GLU A 37 11.15 -12.51 -10.52
C GLU A 37 11.41 -14.00 -10.30
N SER A 38 12.65 -14.39 -10.15
CA SER A 38 13.00 -15.80 -10.08
C SER A 38 12.41 -16.52 -8.87
N LYS A 39 12.09 -15.79 -7.82
CA LYS A 39 11.51 -16.41 -6.63
C LYS A 39 10.02 -16.70 -6.79
N GLY A 40 9.30 -15.85 -7.53
CA GLY A 40 7.93 -16.12 -7.90
C GLY A 40 6.92 -16.15 -6.76
N ASP A 41 7.20 -15.53 -5.64
CA ASP A 41 6.27 -15.54 -4.50
C ASP A 41 4.92 -14.96 -4.90
N HIS A 42 4.91 -13.97 -5.79
CA HIS A 42 3.66 -13.32 -6.24
C HIS A 42 2.80 -14.26 -7.08
N LEU A 43 3.35 -15.36 -7.55
CA LEU A 43 2.62 -16.34 -8.35
C LEU A 43 2.10 -17.51 -7.53
N ARG A 44 2.34 -17.52 -6.21
CA ARG A 44 1.84 -18.58 -5.35
C ARG A 44 0.33 -18.45 -5.20
N ASP A 45 -0.34 -19.59 -5.05
CA ASP A 45 -1.79 -19.63 -4.98
C ASP A 45 -2.35 -18.81 -3.83
N ASP A 46 -1.66 -18.85 -2.68
CA ASP A 46 -2.13 -18.10 -1.52
C ASP A 46 -2.08 -16.60 -1.78
N TYR A 47 -1.04 -16.12 -2.47
CA TYR A 47 -0.94 -14.70 -2.79
C TYR A 47 -1.95 -14.32 -3.89
N LYS A 48 -2.17 -15.19 -4.86
CA LYS A 48 -3.13 -14.90 -5.94
C LYS A 48 -4.53 -14.72 -5.40
N LYS A 49 -4.86 -15.38 -4.29
CA LYS A 49 -6.18 -15.20 -3.67
C LYS A 49 -6.31 -13.80 -3.09
N LEU A 50 -5.22 -13.24 -2.59
CA LEU A 50 -5.23 -11.88 -2.05
C LEU A 50 -5.22 -10.86 -3.16
N ASN A 51 -4.42 -11.09 -4.18
CA ASN A 51 -4.28 -10.14 -5.28
C ASN A 51 -4.25 -10.90 -6.60
N PRO A 52 -5.39 -11.04 -7.27
CA PRO A 52 -5.46 -11.79 -8.53
C PRO A 52 -4.57 -11.22 -9.63
N LYS A 53 -4.21 -9.95 -9.55
CA LYS A 53 -3.30 -9.34 -10.52
C LYS A 53 -1.85 -9.72 -10.27
N THR A 54 -1.57 -10.40 -9.16
CA THR A 54 -0.24 -10.88 -8.78
C THR A 54 0.80 -9.76 -8.68
N LEU A 55 0.36 -8.59 -8.23
CA LEU A 55 1.23 -7.43 -8.09
C LEU A 55 1.47 -7.14 -6.61
N VAL A 56 2.44 -6.30 -6.32
CA VAL A 56 2.65 -5.74 -5.00
C VAL A 56 2.52 -4.22 -5.13
N PRO A 57 2.10 -3.55 -4.09
CA PRO A 57 1.76 -4.03 -2.75
C PRO A 57 0.33 -4.51 -2.63
N THR A 58 0.06 -5.27 -1.58
CA THR A 58 -1.30 -5.56 -1.12
C THR A 58 -1.33 -5.27 0.36
N LEU A 59 -2.34 -4.55 0.81
CA LEU A 59 -2.55 -4.32 2.24
C LEU A 59 -3.81 -5.06 2.66
N THR A 60 -3.71 -5.90 3.68
CA THR A 60 -4.93 -6.47 4.26
C THR A 60 -5.26 -5.73 5.54
N VAL A 61 -6.54 -5.45 5.71
CA VAL A 61 -7.07 -4.83 6.92
C VAL A 61 -8.03 -5.83 7.51
N ASN A 62 -7.64 -6.42 8.64
CA ASN A 62 -8.42 -7.49 9.27
C ASN A 62 -8.72 -8.63 8.29
N GLY A 63 -7.73 -8.94 7.43
CA GLY A 63 -7.84 -10.02 6.45
C GLY A 63 -8.43 -9.63 5.12
N ASN A 64 -8.96 -8.42 4.97
CA ASN A 64 -9.57 -7.96 3.72
C ASN A 64 -8.55 -7.24 2.86
N PRO A 65 -8.31 -7.69 1.62
CA PRO A 65 -7.23 -7.11 0.81
C PRO A 65 -7.65 -5.84 0.09
N ILE A 66 -6.68 -4.94 -0.01
CA ILE A 66 -6.74 -3.76 -0.87
C ILE A 66 -5.54 -3.89 -1.80
N CYS A 67 -5.77 -3.93 -3.10
CA CYS A 67 -4.76 -4.38 -4.04
C CYS A 67 -4.07 -3.28 -4.84
N GLU A 68 -4.67 -2.09 -4.94
CA GLU A 68 -4.05 -1.02 -5.71
C GLU A 68 -3.38 -0.04 -4.75
N SER A 69 -2.14 0.34 -5.05
CA SER A 69 -1.38 1.20 -4.13
C SER A 69 -2.12 2.52 -3.87
N ILE A 70 -2.76 3.07 -4.88
CA ILE A 70 -3.52 4.31 -4.72
C ILE A 70 -4.67 4.12 -3.75
N ASP A 71 -5.41 3.02 -3.91
CA ASP A 71 -6.52 2.71 -3.01
C ASP A 71 -6.03 2.45 -1.60
N ILE A 72 -4.89 1.79 -1.47
CA ILE A 72 -4.28 1.55 -0.17
C ILE A 72 -3.97 2.88 0.52
N MET A 73 -3.36 3.80 -0.20
CA MET A 73 -2.96 5.07 0.38
C MET A 73 -4.16 5.92 0.74
N LYS A 74 -5.21 5.90 -0.08
CA LYS A 74 -6.46 6.60 0.27
C LYS A 74 -7.09 6.00 1.51
N TYR A 75 -7.08 4.68 1.62
CA TYR A 75 -7.62 4.02 2.81
C TYR A 75 -6.86 4.44 4.06
N ILE A 76 -5.53 4.41 4.00
CA ILE A 76 -4.69 4.79 5.13
C ILE A 76 -4.98 6.22 5.55
N ASP A 77 -5.09 7.11 4.59
CA ASP A 77 -5.31 8.53 4.89
C ASP A 77 -6.66 8.76 5.56
N ASN A 78 -7.68 8.02 5.13
CA ASN A 78 -9.03 8.23 5.64
C ASN A 78 -9.29 7.52 6.97
N GLU A 79 -8.69 6.35 7.17
CA GLU A 79 -9.00 5.54 8.35
C GLU A 79 -8.25 5.96 9.59
N ASN A 80 -7.08 6.55 9.42
CA ASN A 80 -6.30 6.98 10.56
C ASN A 80 -6.85 8.29 11.08
N SER A 81 -7.14 8.34 12.39
CA SER A 81 -7.71 9.52 13.00
C SER A 81 -6.70 10.63 13.26
N ASN A 82 -5.44 10.41 12.95
CA ASN A 82 -4.45 11.46 13.12
C ASN A 82 -4.55 12.44 11.96
N HIS A 83 -5.27 13.52 12.19
CA HIS A 83 -5.60 14.47 11.13
C HIS A 83 -4.52 15.54 10.91
N ASP A 84 -3.45 15.47 11.66
CA ASP A 84 -2.35 16.42 11.50
C ASP A 84 -1.58 16.18 10.21
N ILE A 85 -1.64 14.95 9.70
CA ILE A 85 -0.91 14.58 8.49
C ILE A 85 -1.89 14.02 7.49
N LYS A 86 -2.02 14.69 6.36
CA LYS A 86 -2.85 14.21 5.25
C LYS A 86 -1.94 13.75 4.14
N LEU A 87 -2.18 12.53 3.66
CA LEU A 87 -1.43 11.97 2.53
C LEU A 87 -1.94 12.48 1.20
N PHE A 88 -3.23 12.81 1.15
CA PHE A 88 -3.86 13.33 -0.07
C PHE A 88 -4.43 14.71 0.23
N PRO A 89 -4.38 15.60 -0.76
CA PRO A 89 -4.99 16.92 -0.58
C PRO A 89 -6.50 16.81 -0.53
N ASP A 90 -7.13 17.92 -0.15
CA ASP A 90 -8.58 17.98 -0.18
C ASP A 90 -9.08 17.79 -1.60
N GLU A 91 -10.40 17.60 -1.72
CA GLU A 91 -10.99 17.31 -3.01
C GLU A 91 -10.71 18.36 -4.07
N SER A 92 -10.46 19.58 -3.63
CA SER A 92 -10.14 20.65 -4.56
C SER A 92 -8.82 20.44 -5.27
N GLU A 93 -7.98 19.59 -4.70
CA GLU A 93 -6.67 19.32 -5.28
C GLU A 93 -6.76 18.22 -6.31
N SER A 94 -5.83 18.25 -7.24
CA SER A 94 -5.79 17.22 -8.27
C SER A 94 -5.22 15.94 -7.68
N PHE A 95 -6.02 14.90 -7.69
CA PHE A 95 -5.56 13.59 -7.28
C PHE A 95 -4.45 13.10 -8.22
N THR A 96 -4.58 13.42 -9.49
CA THR A 96 -3.58 13.05 -10.49
C THR A 96 -2.22 13.67 -10.17
N ASP A 97 -2.22 14.94 -9.78
CA ASP A 97 -0.97 15.60 -9.42
C ASP A 97 -0.28 14.93 -8.25
N LEU A 98 -1.06 14.53 -7.26
CA LEU A 98 -0.48 13.84 -6.11
C LEU A 98 0.08 12.49 -6.50
N VAL A 99 -0.63 11.77 -7.34
CA VAL A 99 -0.18 10.47 -7.83
C VAL A 99 1.14 10.62 -8.57
N ASP A 100 1.24 11.63 -9.42
CA ASP A 100 2.47 11.89 -10.15
C ASP A 100 3.63 12.18 -9.21
N PHE A 101 3.35 12.96 -8.16
CA PHE A 101 4.38 13.27 -7.17
C PHE A 101 4.88 12.02 -6.46
N LEU A 102 3.96 11.12 -6.11
CA LEU A 102 4.32 9.93 -5.33
C LEU A 102 5.02 8.86 -6.15
N PHE A 103 4.67 8.74 -7.43
CA PHE A 103 5.10 7.60 -8.25
C PHE A 103 5.93 7.98 -9.46
N LEU A 104 6.25 9.26 -9.56
CA LEU A 104 7.09 9.72 -10.63
C LEU A 104 8.47 9.19 -10.44
N ASP A 105 9.02 8.71 -10.71
CA ASP A 105 10.15 8.39 -10.29
C ASP A 105 11.10 8.49 -10.67
N ASP A 106 11.24 8.40 -10.51
CA ASP A 106 12.20 8.45 -10.44
C ASP A 106 12.81 8.05 -11.20
#